data_265fa3a847ac33f83cb76cf435b672ef
#
_entry.id   265fa3a847ac33f83cb76cf435b672ef
#
_cell.length_a   1.000
_cell.length_b   1.000
_cell.length_c   1.000
_cell.angle_alpha   90.00
_cell.angle_beta   90.00
_cell.angle_gamma   90.00
#
_symmetry.space_group_name_H-M   'P 1'
#
loop_
_entity.id
_entity.type
_entity.pdbx_description
1 polymer ?
#
loop_
_entity_poly.entity_id
_entity_poly.type
_entity_poly.pdbx_seq_one_letter_code
_entity_poly.pdbx_strand_id
1 'polypeptide(L)'
;MDPARSLRADFFLSFHHNSTGESVDSGNSFGTEIYYHEEQSKMFAENILDSITAATGRNARGAYQDYYRVTRMTYAPSLLLELGFVVNPLEYEDLCQPLRIYQTALGVADGIIRTIENFNGR
;
A
#
# COMPACT_ATOMS: atom_id res chain seq x y z
N MET A 1 -11.67 -21.36 -3.17
CA MET A 1 -11.58 -20.99 -1.73
C MET A 1 -10.59 -19.85 -1.58
N ASP A 2 -10.92 -18.87 -0.77
CA ASP A 2 -10.03 -17.73 -0.49
C ASP A 2 -8.94 -18.17 0.51
N PRO A 3 -7.65 -18.14 0.10
CA PRO A 3 -6.55 -18.57 0.99
C PRO A 3 -6.45 -17.78 2.28
N ALA A 4 -6.69 -16.47 2.22
CA ALA A 4 -6.60 -15.61 3.40
C ALA A 4 -7.62 -16.00 4.47
N ARG A 5 -8.84 -16.32 4.03
CA ARG A 5 -9.91 -16.76 4.93
C ARG A 5 -9.60 -18.12 5.56
N SER A 6 -9.09 -19.07 4.77
CA SER A 6 -8.78 -20.39 5.30
C SER A 6 -7.57 -20.36 6.24
N LEU A 7 -6.66 -19.42 6.08
CA LEU A 7 -5.54 -19.20 6.99
C LEU A 7 -5.90 -18.36 8.22
N ARG A 8 -7.13 -17.85 8.31
CA ARG A 8 -7.56 -16.91 9.35
C ARG A 8 -6.64 -15.70 9.45
N ALA A 9 -6.29 -15.12 8.29
CA ALA A 9 -5.40 -13.97 8.24
C ALA A 9 -6.01 -12.77 8.98
N ASP A 10 -5.18 -12.08 9.76
CA ASP A 10 -5.57 -10.84 10.44
C ASP A 10 -5.53 -9.64 9.50
N PHE A 11 -4.73 -9.73 8.44
CA PHE A 11 -4.58 -8.71 7.40
C PHE A 11 -4.41 -9.39 6.05
N PHE A 12 -4.83 -8.69 5.01
CA PHE A 12 -4.51 -9.05 3.64
C PHE A 12 -3.87 -7.86 2.94
N LEU A 13 -2.64 -8.02 2.52
CA LEU A 13 -1.89 -6.99 1.80
C LEU A 13 -1.52 -7.51 0.41
N SER A 14 -1.91 -6.77 -0.62
CA SER A 14 -1.54 -7.06 -2.00
C SER A 14 -0.57 -5.99 -2.48
N PHE A 15 0.65 -6.39 -2.86
CA PHE A 15 1.70 -5.47 -3.28
C PHE A 15 1.80 -5.45 -4.79
N HIS A 16 1.74 -4.25 -5.35
CA HIS A 16 1.78 -4.03 -6.80
C HIS A 16 2.70 -2.87 -7.15
N HIS A 17 3.10 -2.85 -8.40
CA HIS A 17 3.71 -1.68 -9.04
C HIS A 17 2.69 -1.08 -9.99
N ASN A 18 2.51 0.24 -9.87
CA ASN A 18 1.49 0.95 -10.61
C ASN A 18 1.84 1.13 -12.08
N SER A 19 0.82 1.30 -12.89
CA SER A 19 0.96 1.68 -14.29
C SER A 19 -0.15 2.67 -14.64
N THR A 20 0.08 3.44 -15.70
CA THR A 20 -0.90 4.41 -16.18
C THR A 20 -1.67 3.92 -17.41
N GLY A 21 -1.48 2.65 -17.77
CA GLY A 21 -2.02 2.10 -19.00
C GLY A 21 -1.34 2.72 -20.23
N GLU A 22 -2.12 3.06 -21.24
CA GLU A 22 -1.63 3.64 -22.50
C GLU A 22 -1.56 5.18 -22.48
N SER A 23 -1.53 5.80 -21.31
CA SER A 23 -1.45 7.25 -21.19
C SER A 23 -0.14 7.80 -21.75
N VAL A 24 -0.22 8.90 -22.48
CA VAL A 24 0.93 9.57 -23.11
C VAL A 24 1.94 10.07 -22.10
N ASP A 25 1.47 10.48 -20.91
CA ASP A 25 2.32 11.04 -19.85
C ASP A 25 2.71 10.04 -18.77
N SER A 26 2.64 8.75 -19.09
CA SER A 26 2.90 7.67 -18.13
C SER A 26 4.27 7.77 -17.45
N GLY A 27 5.31 8.23 -18.17
CA GLY A 27 6.67 8.37 -17.63
C GLY A 27 6.82 9.47 -16.57
N ASN A 28 5.85 10.36 -16.41
CA ASN A 28 5.88 11.45 -15.44
C ASN A 28 5.10 11.13 -14.15
N SER A 29 4.35 10.05 -14.13
CA SER A 29 3.61 9.65 -12.94
C SER A 29 4.57 9.05 -11.91
N PHE A 30 4.40 9.42 -10.63
CA PHE A 30 5.26 8.93 -9.55
C PHE A 30 4.53 8.98 -8.22
N GLY A 31 5.03 8.18 -7.26
CA GLY A 31 4.53 8.14 -5.89
C GLY A 31 3.81 6.85 -5.53
N THR A 32 3.54 6.73 -4.24
CA THR A 32 2.86 5.56 -3.66
C THR A 32 1.40 5.90 -3.40
N GLU A 33 0.52 4.97 -3.73
CA GLU A 33 -0.90 5.06 -3.38
C GLU A 33 -1.40 3.74 -2.83
N ILE A 34 -2.41 3.80 -1.96
CA ILE A 34 -2.99 2.62 -1.34
C ILE A 34 -4.50 2.65 -1.52
N TYR A 35 -5.06 1.50 -1.89
CA TYR A 35 -6.50 1.33 -2.07
C TYR A 35 -7.09 0.47 -0.96
N TYR A 36 -8.25 0.87 -0.47
CA TYR A 36 -9.06 0.13 0.48
C TYR A 36 -10.53 0.15 0.02
N HIS A 37 -11.36 -0.71 0.56
CA HIS A 37 -12.80 -0.68 0.31
C HIS A 37 -13.58 -0.49 1.61
N GLU A 38 -13.35 -1.34 2.60
CA GLU A 38 -14.06 -1.30 3.87
C GLU A 38 -13.54 -0.17 4.76
N GLU A 39 -14.44 0.50 5.46
CA GLU A 39 -14.10 1.61 6.34
C GLU A 39 -13.09 1.22 7.43
N GLN A 40 -13.15 -0.03 7.91
CA GLN A 40 -12.18 -0.56 8.88
C GLN A 40 -10.75 -0.55 8.37
N SER A 41 -10.55 -0.56 7.07
CA SER A 41 -9.23 -0.58 6.44
C SER A 41 -8.64 0.81 6.21
N LYS A 42 -9.46 1.85 6.29
CA LYS A 42 -9.06 3.24 5.96
C LYS A 42 -7.90 3.74 6.80
N MET A 43 -7.97 3.59 8.11
CA MET A 43 -6.94 4.06 9.02
C MET A 43 -5.62 3.33 8.78
N PHE A 44 -5.67 2.02 8.49
CA PHE A 44 -4.48 1.27 8.10
C PHE A 44 -3.88 1.81 6.80
N ALA A 45 -4.70 2.07 5.79
CA ALA A 45 -4.23 2.61 4.52
C ALA A 45 -3.52 3.96 4.71
N GLU A 46 -4.11 4.86 5.44
CA GLU A 46 -3.55 6.20 5.69
C GLU A 46 -2.24 6.12 6.49
N ASN A 47 -2.22 5.35 7.58
CA ASN A 47 -1.03 5.22 8.43
C ASN A 47 0.11 4.48 7.73
N ILE A 48 -0.20 3.46 6.95
CA ILE A 48 0.82 2.74 6.16
C ILE A 48 1.42 3.68 5.11
N LEU A 49 0.59 4.46 4.42
CA LEU A 49 1.08 5.42 3.43
C LEU A 49 2.02 6.44 4.07
N ASP A 50 1.62 7.02 5.19
CA ASP A 50 2.46 7.98 5.94
C ASP A 50 3.79 7.35 6.37
N SER A 51 3.77 6.11 6.84
CA SER A 51 4.96 5.40 7.29
C SER A 51 5.90 5.04 6.13
N ILE A 52 5.35 4.64 4.99
CA ILE A 52 6.15 4.39 3.77
C ILE A 52 6.82 5.70 3.33
N THR A 53 6.08 6.79 3.30
CA THR A 53 6.60 8.11 2.93
C THR A 53 7.73 8.54 3.87
N ALA A 54 7.53 8.39 5.17
CA ALA A 54 8.55 8.74 6.17
C ALA A 54 9.81 7.88 6.02
N ALA A 55 9.67 6.58 5.74
CA ALA A 55 10.79 5.66 5.63
C ALA A 55 11.56 5.79 4.31
N THR A 56 10.88 6.15 3.23
CA THR A 56 11.45 6.12 1.87
C THR A 56 11.64 7.49 1.24
N GLY A 57 10.94 8.51 1.72
CA GLY A 57 10.90 9.81 1.07
C GLY A 57 10.10 9.84 -0.24
N ARG A 58 9.45 8.73 -0.61
CA ARG A 58 8.60 8.72 -1.81
C ARG A 58 7.41 9.64 -1.63
N ASN A 59 6.94 10.19 -2.76
CA ASN A 59 5.74 11.01 -2.77
C ASN A 59 4.50 10.17 -2.42
N ALA A 60 3.69 10.66 -1.51
CA ALA A 60 2.38 10.06 -1.20
C ALA A 60 1.34 10.62 -2.17
N ARG A 61 0.77 9.75 -3.00
CA ARG A 61 -0.33 10.14 -3.89
C ARG A 61 -1.65 10.21 -3.15
N GLY A 62 -1.90 9.25 -2.27
CA GLY A 62 -3.10 9.21 -1.42
C GLY A 62 -3.55 7.81 -1.09
N ALA A 63 -4.49 7.74 -0.14
CA ALA A 63 -5.24 6.53 0.18
C ALA A 63 -6.65 6.71 -0.37
N TYR A 64 -7.09 5.77 -1.22
CA TYR A 64 -8.34 5.89 -1.97
C TYR A 64 -9.27 4.71 -1.72
N GLN A 65 -10.54 4.99 -1.60
CA GLN A 65 -11.55 3.95 -1.54
C GLN A 65 -11.87 3.48 -2.96
N ASP A 66 -11.72 2.16 -3.20
CA ASP A 66 -12.06 1.57 -4.48
C ASP A 66 -12.50 0.12 -4.30
N TYR A 67 -13.14 -0.44 -5.34
CA TYR A 67 -13.77 -1.75 -5.31
C TYR A 67 -12.93 -2.78 -6.08
N TYR A 68 -11.70 -3.00 -5.62
CA TYR A 68 -10.88 -4.08 -6.15
C TYR A 68 -11.25 -5.42 -5.51
N ARG A 69 -11.04 -6.51 -6.22
CA ARG A 69 -11.32 -7.85 -5.70
C ARG A 69 -10.61 -8.11 -4.37
N VAL A 70 -9.33 -7.72 -4.28
CA VAL A 70 -8.52 -7.95 -3.08
C VAL A 70 -8.89 -7.03 -1.91
N THR A 71 -9.54 -5.89 -2.15
CA THR A 71 -9.92 -4.95 -1.10
C THR A 71 -11.33 -5.17 -0.55
N ARG A 72 -12.13 -6.05 -1.18
CA ARG A 72 -13.53 -6.30 -0.81
C ARG A 72 -13.72 -7.27 0.36
N MET A 73 -12.66 -7.72 0.97
CA MET A 73 -12.73 -8.64 2.09
C MET A 73 -13.29 -7.97 3.32
N THR A 74 -14.27 -8.64 3.99
CA THR A 74 -14.98 -8.08 5.13
C THR A 74 -14.56 -8.67 6.47
N TYR A 75 -13.81 -9.77 6.45
CA TYR A 75 -13.39 -10.49 7.66
C TYR A 75 -12.03 -10.04 8.21
N ALA A 76 -11.27 -9.28 7.43
CA ALA A 76 -9.97 -8.72 7.82
C ALA A 76 -9.71 -7.46 7.04
N PRO A 77 -8.96 -6.51 7.59
CA PRO A 77 -8.49 -5.37 6.82
C PRO A 77 -7.73 -5.85 5.59
N SER A 78 -8.09 -5.31 4.43
CA SER A 78 -7.46 -5.67 3.16
C SER A 78 -7.11 -4.43 2.36
N LEU A 79 -5.88 -4.39 1.85
CA LEU A 79 -5.31 -3.25 1.15
C LEU A 79 -4.62 -3.69 -0.12
N LEU A 80 -4.69 -2.84 -1.14
CA LEU A 80 -3.87 -2.95 -2.33
C LEU A 80 -2.89 -1.79 -2.32
N LEU A 81 -1.60 -2.10 -2.25
CA LEU A 81 -0.52 -1.13 -2.21
C LEU A 81 0.11 -1.01 -3.60
N GLU A 82 0.02 0.18 -4.19
CA GLU A 82 0.70 0.53 -5.41
C GLU A 82 1.95 1.35 -5.05
N LEU A 83 3.10 0.68 -4.99
CA LEU A 83 4.32 1.22 -4.41
C LEU A 83 4.97 2.32 -5.24
N GLY A 84 4.81 2.28 -6.54
CA GLY A 84 5.33 3.27 -7.46
C GLY A 84 5.08 2.87 -8.90
N PHE A 85 5.40 3.74 -9.84
CA PHE A 85 5.13 3.56 -11.26
C PHE A 85 6.35 2.98 -11.99
N VAL A 86 6.22 1.75 -12.47
CA VAL A 86 7.32 1.09 -13.23
C VAL A 86 7.60 1.76 -14.58
N VAL A 87 6.65 2.53 -15.09
CA VAL A 87 6.82 3.27 -16.34
C VAL A 87 7.67 4.54 -16.17
N ASN A 88 7.87 4.98 -14.92
CA ASN A 88 8.77 6.09 -14.60
C ASN A 88 10.18 5.53 -14.36
N PRO A 89 11.19 5.88 -15.18
CA PRO A 89 12.53 5.30 -15.06
C PRO A 89 13.19 5.50 -13.71
N LEU A 90 12.98 6.66 -13.08
CA LEU A 90 13.55 6.96 -11.76
C LEU A 90 12.89 6.15 -10.66
N GLU A 91 11.56 5.99 -10.71
CA GLU A 91 10.85 5.13 -9.75
C GLU A 91 11.18 3.66 -9.95
N TYR A 92 11.26 3.21 -11.19
CA TYR A 92 11.65 1.84 -11.50
C TYR A 92 13.02 1.51 -10.87
N GLU A 93 14.00 2.38 -11.05
CA GLU A 93 15.32 2.20 -10.46
C GLU A 93 15.24 2.15 -8.92
N ASP A 94 14.51 3.05 -8.30
CA ASP A 94 14.29 3.07 -6.85
C ASP A 94 13.61 1.80 -6.34
N LEU A 95 12.57 1.35 -7.03
CA LEU A 95 11.81 0.15 -6.66
C LEU A 95 12.64 -1.14 -6.76
N CYS A 96 13.69 -1.16 -7.56
CA CYS A 96 14.56 -2.33 -7.73
C CYS A 96 15.70 -2.41 -6.71
N GLN A 97 15.97 -1.36 -5.94
CA GLN A 97 17.09 -1.35 -4.99
C GLN A 97 16.75 -2.10 -3.70
N PRO A 98 17.57 -3.08 -3.28
CA PRO A 98 17.31 -3.86 -2.07
C PRO A 98 17.10 -3.03 -0.80
N LEU A 99 17.91 -1.99 -0.59
CA LEU A 99 17.76 -1.10 0.56
C LEU A 99 16.39 -0.40 0.55
N ARG A 100 15.93 0.03 -0.62
CA ARG A 100 14.65 0.72 -0.76
C ARG A 100 13.48 -0.24 -0.55
N ILE A 101 13.60 -1.47 -1.00
CA ILE A 101 12.62 -2.53 -0.74
C ILE A 101 12.50 -2.76 0.77
N TYR A 102 13.63 -2.87 1.45
CA TYR A 102 13.68 -3.03 2.91
C TYR A 102 13.03 -1.86 3.65
N GLN A 103 13.36 -0.64 3.26
CA GLN A 103 12.77 0.57 3.84
C GLN A 103 11.26 0.62 3.64
N THR A 104 10.78 0.22 2.46
CA THR A 104 9.35 0.12 2.17
C THR A 104 8.68 -0.89 3.09
N ALA A 105 9.27 -2.07 3.26
CA ALA A 105 8.75 -3.11 4.14
C ALA A 105 8.68 -2.64 5.60
N LEU A 106 9.70 -1.94 6.08
CA LEU A 106 9.68 -1.33 7.41
C LEU A 106 8.55 -0.31 7.57
N GLY A 107 8.35 0.53 6.55
CA GLY A 107 7.26 1.50 6.55
C GLY A 107 5.89 0.84 6.64
N VAL A 108 5.68 -0.26 5.92
CA VAL A 108 4.44 -1.04 6.00
C VAL A 108 4.24 -1.59 7.41
N ALA A 109 5.25 -2.24 7.96
CA ALA A 109 5.19 -2.82 9.30
C ALA A 109 4.90 -1.75 10.37
N ASP A 110 5.60 -0.63 10.33
CA ASP A 110 5.41 0.48 11.26
C ASP A 110 4.00 1.07 11.16
N GLY A 111 3.47 1.20 9.96
CA GLY A 111 2.11 1.69 9.75
C GLY A 111 1.05 0.77 10.35
N ILE A 112 1.23 -0.54 10.21
CA ILE A 112 0.34 -1.54 10.83
C ILE A 112 0.41 -1.45 12.34
N ILE A 113 1.61 -1.47 12.92
CA ILE A 113 1.83 -1.43 14.36
C ILE A 113 1.22 -0.16 14.95
N ARG A 114 1.49 0.99 14.36
CA ARG A 114 0.97 2.28 14.80
C ARG A 114 -0.55 2.32 14.79
N THR A 115 -1.17 1.73 13.79
CA THR A 115 -2.63 1.68 13.70
C THR A 115 -3.21 0.81 14.82
N ILE A 116 -2.62 -0.36 15.08
CA ILE A 116 -3.05 -1.27 16.15
C ILE A 116 -2.88 -0.57 17.51
N GLU A 117 -1.78 0.12 17.76
CA GLU A 117 -1.53 0.86 18.98
C GLU A 117 -2.55 1.96 19.19
N ASN A 118 -2.95 2.67 18.12
CA ASN A 118 -3.96 3.70 18.19
C ASN A 118 -5.33 3.13 18.61
N PHE A 119 -5.68 1.94 18.14
CA PHE A 119 -6.90 1.27 18.58
C PHE A 119 -6.83 0.85 20.05
N ASN A 120 -5.69 0.31 20.47
CA ASN A 120 -5.50 -0.21 21.83
C ASN A 120 -5.34 0.91 22.88
N GLY A 121 -4.95 2.10 22.46
CA GLY A 121 -4.79 3.27 23.33
C GLY A 121 -6.07 4.01 23.67
N ARG A 122 -7.22 3.51 23.24
CA ARG A 122 -8.53 4.14 23.49
C ARG A 122 -9.19 3.69 24.76
#